data_d428bf501e5e95a1be7bc43eb5421473
#
_entry.id   d428bf501e5e95a1be7bc43eb5421473
#
_cell.length_a   1.000
_cell.length_b   1.000
_cell.length_c   1.000
_cell.angle_alpha   90.00
_cell.angle_beta   90.00
_cell.angle_gamma   90.00
#
_symmetry.space_group_name_H-M   'P 1'
#
loop_
_entity.id
_entity.type
_entity.pdbx_description
1 polymer ?
#
loop_
_entity_poly.entity_id
_entity_poly.type
_entity_poly.pdbx_seq_one_letter_code
_entity_poly.pdbx_strand_id
1 'polypeptide(L)'
;MKKLFLTVLFFTIALISNAQIEKILGEWRTVNDKTGETEGVILFYKGDNGLYYGKTTHVYEKGKELFDEQYIGMVLIKDFKLEDGKLVGGTLYEPHEDKTYYGKISYNAKNNTLEVRGSLDRMGWLGRTQIWVK
;
A
#
# COMPACT_ATOMS: atom_id res chain seq x y z
N MET A 1 -29.08 18.23 -22.16
CA MET A 1 -28.68 18.62 -20.80
C MET A 1 -28.40 17.44 -19.88
N LYS A 2 -29.28 16.43 -19.81
CA LYS A 2 -29.05 15.25 -18.93
C LYS A 2 -27.78 14.46 -19.27
N LYS A 3 -27.45 14.30 -20.57
CA LYS A 3 -26.22 13.60 -21.01
C LYS A 3 -24.95 14.34 -20.64
N LEU A 4 -24.96 15.68 -20.70
CA LEU A 4 -23.80 16.51 -20.35
C LEU A 4 -23.53 16.45 -18.84
N PHE A 5 -24.58 16.48 -18.03
CA PHE A 5 -24.50 16.37 -16.58
C PHE A 5 -23.90 15.03 -16.12
N LEU A 6 -24.33 13.92 -16.73
CA LEU A 6 -23.78 12.60 -16.45
C LEU A 6 -22.29 12.49 -16.81
N THR A 7 -21.87 13.09 -17.90
CA THR A 7 -20.45 13.10 -18.33
C THR A 7 -19.58 13.85 -17.32
N VAL A 8 -20.04 14.99 -16.83
CA VAL A 8 -19.32 15.79 -15.82
C VAL A 8 -19.19 15.01 -14.50
N LEU A 9 -20.24 14.31 -14.06
CA LEU A 9 -20.21 13.50 -12.85
C LEU A 9 -19.20 12.36 -12.96
N PHE A 10 -19.12 11.68 -14.10
CA PHE A 10 -18.17 10.61 -14.36
C PHE A 10 -16.72 11.12 -14.31
N PHE A 11 -16.47 12.28 -14.89
CA PHE A 11 -15.16 12.92 -14.87
C PHE A 11 -14.70 13.29 -13.45
N THR A 12 -15.63 13.77 -12.61
CA THR A 12 -15.35 14.13 -11.22
C THR A 12 -14.95 12.90 -10.40
N ILE A 13 -15.61 11.76 -10.59
CA ILE A 13 -15.26 10.49 -9.91
C ILE A 13 -13.84 10.03 -10.30
N ALA A 14 -13.50 10.12 -11.59
CA ALA A 14 -12.17 9.76 -12.08
C ALA A 14 -11.06 10.64 -11.46
N LEU A 15 -11.30 11.93 -11.29
CA LEU A 15 -10.36 12.85 -10.66
C LEU A 15 -10.13 12.53 -9.18
N ILE A 16 -11.20 12.18 -8.45
CA ILE A 16 -11.09 11.78 -7.03
C ILE A 16 -10.24 10.52 -6.89
N SER A 17 -10.44 9.51 -7.76
CA SER A 17 -9.65 8.28 -7.74
C SER A 17 -8.17 8.53 -8.00
N ASN A 18 -7.85 9.39 -8.98
CA ASN A 18 -6.47 9.76 -9.29
C ASN A 18 -5.81 10.52 -8.13
N ALA A 19 -6.55 11.41 -7.47
CA ALA A 19 -6.04 12.15 -6.31
C ALA A 19 -5.68 11.21 -5.14
N GLN A 20 -6.45 10.12 -4.94
CA GLN A 20 -6.17 9.15 -3.89
C GLN A 20 -4.91 8.33 -4.17
N ILE A 21 -4.71 7.88 -5.41
CA ILE A 21 -3.49 7.14 -5.75
C ILE A 21 -2.23 7.98 -5.57
N GLU A 22 -2.27 9.27 -5.90
CA GLU A 22 -1.16 10.18 -5.66
C GLU A 22 -0.79 10.26 -4.18
N LYS A 23 -1.77 10.13 -3.28
CA LYS A 23 -1.53 10.09 -1.84
C LYS A 23 -0.88 8.79 -1.38
N ILE A 24 -1.14 7.67 -2.07
CA ILE A 24 -0.54 6.37 -1.75
C ILE A 24 0.89 6.28 -2.23
N LEU A 25 1.19 6.80 -3.43
CA LEU A 25 2.53 6.74 -4.00
C LEU A 25 3.55 7.49 -3.13
N GLY A 26 4.78 6.96 -3.08
CA GLY A 26 5.85 7.50 -2.26
C GLY A 26 6.18 6.62 -1.07
N GLU A 27 6.83 7.18 -0.08
CA GLU A 27 7.37 6.44 1.06
C GLU A 27 6.41 6.38 2.23
N TRP A 28 6.30 5.18 2.82
CA TRP A 28 5.51 4.93 4.02
C TRP A 28 6.34 4.14 5.02
N ARG A 29 6.17 4.47 6.30
CA ARG A 29 6.85 3.77 7.39
C ARG A 29 5.96 2.65 7.91
N THR A 30 6.52 1.45 7.97
CA THR A 30 5.87 0.32 8.62
C THR A 30 6.13 0.40 10.12
N VAL A 31 5.13 0.10 10.91
CA VAL A 31 5.17 0.29 12.36
C VAL A 31 4.83 -1.01 13.05
N ASN A 32 5.58 -1.33 14.10
CA ASN A 32 5.28 -2.47 14.96
C ASN A 32 4.01 -2.18 15.77
N ASP A 33 3.02 -3.05 15.67
CA ASP A 33 1.71 -2.86 16.31
C ASP A 33 1.79 -2.81 17.85
N LYS A 34 2.79 -3.46 18.42
CA LYS A 34 2.95 -3.56 19.88
C LYS A 34 3.77 -2.42 20.46
N THR A 35 4.83 -2.00 19.78
CA THR A 35 5.79 -1.03 20.31
C THR A 35 5.64 0.36 19.70
N GLY A 36 5.00 0.50 18.53
CA GLY A 36 4.93 1.74 17.78
C GLY A 36 6.22 2.13 17.07
N GLU A 37 7.24 1.29 17.13
CA GLU A 37 8.53 1.55 16.51
C GLU A 37 8.47 1.33 14.99
N THR A 38 9.17 2.20 14.24
CA THR A 38 9.34 2.03 12.80
C THR A 38 10.22 0.81 12.53
N GLU A 39 9.74 -0.10 11.68
CA GLU A 39 10.49 -1.29 11.27
C GLU A 39 11.10 -1.16 9.89
N GLY A 40 10.51 -0.35 9.03
CA GLY A 40 11.02 -0.15 7.68
C GLY A 40 10.33 1.00 6.96
N VAL A 41 10.84 1.28 5.77
CA VAL A 41 10.21 2.23 4.85
C VAL A 41 9.97 1.51 3.53
N ILE A 42 8.74 1.62 3.04
CA ILE A 42 8.31 1.03 1.78
C ILE A 42 8.03 2.16 0.79
N LEU A 43 8.64 2.08 -0.39
CA LEU A 43 8.37 3.01 -1.48
C LEU A 43 7.35 2.39 -2.43
N PHE A 44 6.17 3.03 -2.53
CA PHE A 44 5.14 2.64 -3.49
C PHE A 44 5.37 3.34 -4.82
N TYR A 45 5.31 2.59 -5.90
CA TYR A 45 5.52 3.10 -7.25
C TYR A 45 4.67 2.34 -8.27
N LYS A 46 4.48 2.96 -9.42
CA LYS A 46 3.77 2.35 -10.54
C LYS A 46 4.78 1.72 -11.48
N GLY A 47 4.59 0.44 -11.80
CA GLY A 47 5.42 -0.27 -12.76
C GLY A 47 5.08 0.07 -14.20
N ASP A 48 5.95 -0.33 -15.13
CA ASP A 48 5.78 -0.10 -16.57
C ASP A 48 4.54 -0.82 -17.13
N ASN A 49 4.12 -1.90 -16.46
CA ASN A 49 2.91 -2.67 -16.82
C ASN A 49 1.62 -2.02 -16.32
N GLY A 50 1.70 -0.87 -15.64
CA GLY A 50 0.55 -0.17 -15.09
C GLY A 50 0.07 -0.68 -13.74
N LEU A 51 0.70 -1.72 -13.18
CA LEU A 51 0.40 -2.22 -11.85
C LEU A 51 1.25 -1.51 -10.80
N TYR A 52 0.86 -1.63 -9.54
CA TYR A 52 1.51 -0.95 -8.43
C TYR A 52 2.31 -1.91 -7.58
N TYR A 53 3.45 -1.42 -7.11
CA TYR A 53 4.46 -2.18 -6.37
C TYR A 53 4.93 -1.40 -5.17
N GLY A 54 5.52 -2.10 -4.21
CA GLY A 54 6.19 -1.48 -3.07
C GLY A 54 7.48 -2.21 -2.76
N LYS A 55 8.56 -1.46 -2.60
CA LYS A 55 9.87 -2.01 -2.26
C LYS A 55 10.41 -1.40 -0.99
N THR A 56 11.18 -2.20 -0.25
CA THR A 56 11.87 -1.74 0.95
C THR A 56 13.02 -0.81 0.58
N THR A 57 13.04 0.38 1.17
CA THR A 57 14.14 1.33 1.01
C THR A 57 14.97 1.49 2.26
N HIS A 58 14.37 1.29 3.44
CA HIS A 58 15.05 1.41 4.73
C HIS A 58 14.55 0.30 5.66
N VAL A 59 15.44 -0.18 6.52
CA VAL A 59 15.14 -1.18 7.55
C VAL A 59 15.61 -0.66 8.89
N TYR A 60 14.80 -0.84 9.94
CA TYR A 60 15.12 -0.40 11.29
C TYR A 60 14.95 -1.55 12.27
N GLU A 61 15.82 -1.57 13.29
CA GLU A 61 15.70 -2.47 14.42
C GLU A 61 15.94 -1.68 15.70
N LYS A 62 14.95 -1.71 16.59
CA LYS A 62 14.99 -0.96 17.86
C LYS A 62 15.34 0.52 17.68
N GLY A 63 14.73 1.16 16.68
CA GLY A 63 14.94 2.57 16.38
C GLY A 63 16.23 2.92 15.63
N LYS A 64 17.06 1.93 15.31
CA LYS A 64 18.30 2.12 14.55
C LYS A 64 18.16 1.66 13.12
N GLU A 65 18.60 2.51 12.19
CA GLU A 65 18.64 2.13 10.78
C GLU A 65 19.71 1.08 10.52
N LEU A 66 19.33 0.02 9.81
CA LEU A 66 20.22 -1.04 9.40
C LEU A 66 20.44 -0.97 7.89
N PHE A 67 21.69 -1.14 7.47
CA PHE A 67 22.03 -1.22 6.05
C PHE A 67 22.11 -2.70 5.65
N ASP A 68 20.96 -3.35 5.66
CA ASP A 68 20.83 -4.78 5.35
C ASP A 68 20.51 -4.97 3.87
N GLU A 69 21.53 -5.30 3.09
CA GLU A 69 21.41 -5.50 1.64
C GLU A 69 20.45 -6.63 1.27
N GLN A 70 20.16 -7.55 2.18
CA GLN A 70 19.22 -8.64 1.95
C GLN A 70 17.79 -8.11 1.77
N TYR A 71 17.40 -7.10 2.52
CA TYR A 71 16.03 -6.56 2.51
C TYR A 71 15.88 -5.27 1.71
N ILE A 72 16.92 -4.43 1.67
CA ILE A 72 16.88 -3.16 0.94
C ILE A 72 16.79 -3.44 -0.56
N GLY A 73 15.77 -2.85 -1.21
CA GLY A 73 15.48 -3.08 -2.62
C GLY A 73 14.53 -4.24 -2.88
N MET A 74 14.19 -5.04 -1.85
CA MET A 74 13.26 -6.16 -2.01
C MET A 74 11.85 -5.65 -2.27
N VAL A 75 11.23 -6.17 -3.32
CA VAL A 75 9.84 -5.85 -3.66
C VAL A 75 8.92 -6.75 -2.85
N LEU A 76 8.26 -6.19 -1.84
CA LEU A 76 7.35 -6.92 -0.95
C LEU A 76 5.91 -6.85 -1.40
N ILE A 77 5.54 -5.79 -2.11
CA ILE A 77 4.19 -5.51 -2.54
C ILE A 77 4.15 -5.60 -4.05
N LYS A 78 3.30 -6.48 -4.60
CA LYS A 78 3.33 -6.81 -6.03
C LYS A 78 1.95 -6.85 -6.66
N ASP A 79 1.89 -6.38 -7.91
CA ASP A 79 0.80 -6.64 -8.86
C ASP A 79 -0.56 -6.08 -8.43
N PHE A 80 -0.55 -4.96 -7.73
CA PHE A 80 -1.79 -4.31 -7.31
C PHE A 80 -2.40 -3.49 -8.44
N LYS A 81 -3.73 -3.51 -8.49
CA LYS A 81 -4.53 -2.69 -9.41
C LYS A 81 -5.21 -1.58 -8.63
N LEU A 82 -5.36 -0.43 -9.26
CA LEU A 82 -6.15 0.66 -8.71
C LEU A 82 -7.62 0.44 -9.03
N GLU A 83 -8.46 0.34 -8.00
CA GLU A 83 -9.89 0.15 -8.12
C GLU A 83 -10.60 0.91 -7.01
N ASP A 84 -11.48 1.84 -7.39
CA ASP A 84 -12.20 2.72 -6.47
C ASP A 84 -11.31 3.46 -5.46
N GLY A 85 -10.14 3.93 -5.94
CA GLY A 85 -9.18 4.64 -5.11
C GLY A 85 -8.36 3.77 -4.17
N LYS A 86 -8.49 2.45 -4.27
CA LYS A 86 -7.77 1.47 -3.45
C LYS A 86 -6.87 0.59 -4.32
N LEU A 87 -5.84 0.04 -3.72
CA LEU A 87 -5.01 -0.96 -4.37
C LEU A 87 -5.51 -2.35 -3.99
N VAL A 88 -5.85 -3.16 -4.98
CA VAL A 88 -6.45 -4.47 -4.80
C VAL A 88 -5.84 -5.52 -5.75
N GLY A 89 -6.06 -6.79 -5.44
CA GLY A 89 -5.71 -7.90 -6.32
C GLY A 89 -4.24 -8.28 -6.33
N GLY A 90 -3.41 -7.64 -5.52
CA GLY A 90 -2.00 -7.96 -5.42
C GLY A 90 -1.66 -8.81 -4.21
N THR A 91 -0.36 -8.98 -3.99
CA THR A 91 0.18 -9.80 -2.90
C THR A 91 1.15 -9.03 -2.03
N LEU A 92 1.21 -9.44 -0.77
CA LEU A 92 2.14 -8.93 0.24
C LEU A 92 3.05 -10.07 0.67
N TYR A 93 4.35 -9.88 0.58
CA TYR A 93 5.33 -10.86 1.02
C TYR A 93 5.90 -10.46 2.39
N GLU A 94 5.84 -11.38 3.37
CA GLU A 94 6.45 -11.22 4.69
C GLU A 94 7.73 -12.04 4.74
N PRO A 95 8.93 -11.40 4.67
CA PRO A 95 10.19 -12.14 4.58
C PRO A 95 10.56 -12.90 5.86
N HIS A 96 10.16 -12.42 7.04
CA HIS A 96 10.47 -13.11 8.30
C HIS A 96 9.73 -14.44 8.43
N GLU A 97 8.50 -14.51 7.91
CA GLU A 97 7.68 -15.72 7.93
C GLU A 97 7.80 -16.53 6.63
N ASP A 98 8.41 -15.96 5.60
CA ASP A 98 8.44 -16.51 4.24
C ASP A 98 7.04 -16.88 3.77
N LYS A 99 6.11 -15.94 3.93
CA LYS A 99 4.70 -16.09 3.54
C LYS A 99 4.23 -14.97 2.65
N THR A 100 3.36 -15.33 1.72
CA THR A 100 2.70 -14.40 0.82
C THR A 100 1.22 -14.33 1.16
N TYR A 101 0.71 -13.12 1.32
CA TYR A 101 -0.68 -12.83 1.65
C TYR A 101 -1.36 -12.13 0.49
N TYR A 102 -2.66 -12.32 0.36
CA TYR A 102 -3.48 -11.45 -0.49
C TYR A 102 -3.58 -10.08 0.17
N GLY A 103 -3.54 -9.02 -0.62
CA GLY A 103 -3.46 -7.68 -0.09
C GLY A 103 -4.55 -6.74 -0.56
N LYS A 104 -4.86 -5.79 0.30
CA LYS A 104 -5.71 -4.64 -0.02
C LYS A 104 -5.15 -3.43 0.71
N ILE A 105 -4.95 -2.34 -0.03
CA ILE A 105 -4.30 -1.15 0.50
C ILE A 105 -5.20 0.06 0.25
N SER A 106 -5.49 0.83 1.29
CA SER A 106 -6.31 2.03 1.20
C SER A 106 -5.72 3.18 1.98
N TYR A 107 -5.94 4.39 1.47
CA TYR A 107 -5.48 5.62 2.12
C TYR A 107 -6.59 6.18 3.01
N ASN A 108 -6.24 6.49 4.26
CA ASN A 108 -7.12 7.16 5.21
C ASN A 108 -6.78 8.67 5.23
N ALA A 109 -7.59 9.46 4.54
CA ALA A 109 -7.36 10.92 4.43
C ALA A 109 -7.51 11.64 5.76
N LYS A 110 -8.32 11.11 6.66
CA LYS A 110 -8.58 11.71 7.96
C LYS A 110 -7.33 11.74 8.84
N ASN A 111 -6.56 10.66 8.81
CA ASN A 111 -5.37 10.49 9.65
C ASN A 111 -4.05 10.57 8.88
N ASN A 112 -4.11 10.69 7.56
CA ASN A 112 -2.94 10.60 6.67
C ASN A 112 -2.15 9.32 6.93
N THR A 113 -2.87 8.20 6.97
CA THR A 113 -2.30 6.87 7.18
C THR A 113 -2.66 5.94 6.04
N LEU A 114 -1.92 4.85 5.94
CA LEU A 114 -2.19 3.80 4.98
C LEU A 114 -2.67 2.57 5.72
N GLU A 115 -3.80 2.03 5.30
CA GLU A 115 -4.34 0.79 5.84
C GLU A 115 -3.93 -0.35 4.91
N VAL A 116 -3.11 -1.27 5.42
CA VAL A 116 -2.56 -2.38 4.66
C VAL A 116 -3.11 -3.67 5.25
N ARG A 117 -4.02 -4.31 4.52
CA ARG A 117 -4.63 -5.57 4.95
C ARG A 117 -4.01 -6.73 4.20
N GLY A 118 -3.44 -7.67 4.97
CA GLY A 118 -2.97 -8.95 4.47
C GLY A 118 -3.92 -10.05 4.92
N SER A 119 -4.27 -10.98 4.02
CA SER A 119 -5.17 -12.09 4.33
C SER A 119 -4.72 -13.38 3.69
N LEU A 120 -5.13 -14.50 4.29
CA LEU A 120 -4.86 -15.84 3.77
C LEU A 120 -5.81 -16.21 2.64
N ASP A 121 -6.99 -15.61 2.60
CA ASP A 121 -8.01 -15.82 1.59
C ASP A 121 -8.19 -14.59 0.69
N ARG A 122 -8.65 -14.81 -0.53
CA ARG A 122 -8.85 -13.72 -1.51
C ARG A 122 -9.90 -12.71 -1.09
N MET A 123 -10.89 -13.12 -0.31
CA MET A 123 -11.98 -12.27 0.14
C MET A 123 -11.58 -11.33 1.28
N GLY A 124 -10.43 -11.58 1.92
CA GLY A 124 -9.94 -10.75 3.02
C GLY A 124 -10.57 -11.06 4.37
N TRP A 125 -11.26 -12.20 4.52
CA TRP A 125 -11.93 -12.57 5.76
C TRP A 125 -10.96 -13.02 6.85
N LEU A 126 -9.93 -13.81 6.47
CA LEU A 126 -8.93 -14.33 7.40
C LEU A 126 -7.65 -13.51 7.29
N GLY A 127 -7.68 -12.33 7.87
CA GLY A 127 -6.55 -11.41 7.73
C GLY A 127 -6.43 -10.41 8.86
N ARG A 128 -5.41 -9.56 8.71
CA ARG A 128 -5.09 -8.51 9.67
C ARG A 128 -4.76 -7.22 8.93
N THR A 129 -5.19 -6.10 9.50
CA THR A 129 -4.89 -4.77 8.97
C THR A 129 -3.79 -4.13 9.79
N GLN A 130 -2.76 -3.63 9.11
CA GLN A 130 -1.72 -2.79 9.70
C GLN A 130 -1.91 -1.34 9.27
N ILE A 131 -1.51 -0.42 10.13
CA ILE A 131 -1.55 1.01 9.84
C ILE A 131 -0.12 1.48 9.62
N TRP A 132 0.15 2.01 8.42
CA TRP A 132 1.46 2.58 8.10
C TRP A 132 1.36 4.10 8.11
N VAL A 133 2.45 4.76 8.47
CA VAL A 133 2.48 6.22 8.65
C VAL A 133 3.46 6.88 7.67
N LYS A 134 3.23 8.14 7.42
CA LYS A 134 4.06 8.93 6.49
C LYS A 134 5.44 9.27 7.05
#